data_43aa0f2c9a34e6189c38899b768fe7c1
#
_entry.id   43aa0f2c9a34e6189c38899b768fe7c1
#
_cell.length_a   1.000
_cell.length_b   1.000
_cell.length_c   1.000
_cell.angle_alpha   90.00
_cell.angle_beta   90.00
_cell.angle_gamma   90.00
#
_symmetry.space_group_name_H-M   'P 1'
#
loop_
_entity.id
_entity.type
_entity.pdbx_description
1 polymer ?
#
loop_
_entity_poly.entity_id
_entity_poly.type
_entity_poly.pdbx_seq_one_letter_code
_entity_poly.pdbx_strand_id
1 'polypeptide(L)'
;MSYVIQAVLSNAQHPEYGQVTIPFPIPNQNYDCTIELLEPLEIGDTLRQDCQVDELDSFYTVLNALIGTQVTLDELDYLAKRLDSFDDGEAAQFQGMAHKLGLSKIKDLINLTFCCQKATVITDFSDLEKIGREHYMNLNGGCARTEDLEALDGTETAYLLIDSGAGTVTPYGVAYDNSMKLEPLYNGRQFPEYLYDNS
;
A
#
# COMPACT_ATOMS: atom_id res chain seq x y z
N MET A 1 7.23 19.51 -6.30
CA MET A 1 6.86 18.82 -5.05
C MET A 1 6.68 17.36 -5.37
N SER A 2 7.26 16.49 -4.55
CA SER A 2 7.07 15.06 -4.71
C SER A 2 5.81 14.64 -3.94
N TYR A 3 4.82 14.08 -4.59
CA TYR A 3 3.67 13.43 -3.98
C TYR A 3 3.81 11.91 -4.10
N VAL A 4 3.15 11.18 -3.20
CA VAL A 4 3.00 9.74 -3.28
C VAL A 4 1.75 9.37 -4.05
N ILE A 5 0.66 10.08 -3.79
CA ILE A 5 -0.61 9.98 -4.49
C ILE A 5 -1.06 11.39 -4.89
N GLN A 6 -1.48 11.55 -6.13
CA GLN A 6 -2.24 12.72 -6.56
C GLN A 6 -3.61 12.25 -7.03
N ALA A 7 -4.67 12.74 -6.42
CA ALA A 7 -6.03 12.32 -6.75
C ALA A 7 -6.89 13.49 -7.22
N VAL A 8 -7.71 13.24 -8.23
CA VAL A 8 -8.78 14.14 -8.65
C VAL A 8 -10.05 13.68 -7.96
N LEU A 9 -10.61 14.56 -7.13
CA LEU A 9 -11.76 14.27 -6.28
C LEU A 9 -12.98 15.09 -6.70
N SER A 10 -14.16 14.50 -6.57
CA SER A 10 -15.45 15.13 -6.84
C SER A 10 -16.53 14.65 -5.88
N ASN A 11 -17.68 15.29 -5.95
CA ASN A 11 -18.90 14.83 -5.27
C ASN A 11 -19.70 13.96 -6.25
N ALA A 12 -19.81 12.66 -5.94
CA ALA A 12 -20.51 11.70 -6.80
C ALA A 12 -21.99 12.03 -7.01
N GLN A 13 -22.64 12.71 -6.04
CA GLN A 13 -24.04 13.09 -6.11
C GLN A 13 -24.26 14.45 -6.81
N HIS A 14 -23.21 15.27 -6.86
CA HIS A 14 -23.22 16.63 -7.40
C HIS A 14 -22.02 16.87 -8.33
N PRO A 15 -21.93 16.15 -9.45
CA PRO A 15 -20.81 16.31 -10.38
C PRO A 15 -20.70 17.72 -10.96
N GLU A 16 -21.80 18.48 -10.94
CA GLU A 16 -21.84 19.88 -11.36
C GLU A 16 -21.01 20.83 -10.47
N TYR A 17 -20.62 20.41 -9.26
CA TYR A 17 -19.75 21.20 -8.39
C TYR A 17 -18.27 21.20 -8.86
N GLY A 18 -17.93 20.33 -9.80
CA GLY A 18 -16.60 20.23 -10.38
C GLY A 18 -15.68 19.28 -9.65
N GLN A 19 -14.39 19.46 -9.89
CA GLN A 19 -13.31 18.58 -9.40
C GLN A 19 -12.21 19.40 -8.75
N VAL A 20 -11.47 18.76 -7.86
CA VAL A 20 -10.26 19.32 -7.27
C VAL A 20 -9.15 18.28 -7.28
N THR A 21 -7.93 18.70 -7.56
CA THR A 21 -6.73 17.83 -7.53
C THR A 21 -5.98 18.05 -6.23
N ILE A 22 -5.80 16.99 -5.46
CA ILE A 22 -5.13 17.02 -4.16
C ILE A 22 -3.90 16.10 -4.18
N PRO A 23 -2.70 16.61 -3.86
CA PRO A 23 -1.52 15.79 -3.64
C PRO A 23 -1.47 15.27 -2.20
N PHE A 24 -1.05 14.02 -2.03
CA PHE A 24 -0.89 13.35 -0.74
C PHE A 24 0.54 12.81 -0.59
N PRO A 25 1.13 12.75 0.64
CA PRO A 25 0.51 13.19 1.89
C PRO A 25 0.34 14.71 1.98
N ILE A 26 -0.68 15.15 2.73
CA ILE A 26 -0.94 16.56 2.97
C ILE A 26 -0.04 17.03 4.12
N PRO A 27 0.83 18.04 3.92
CA PRO A 27 1.58 18.62 5.03
C PRO A 27 0.61 19.20 6.09
N ASN A 28 0.91 19.01 7.36
CA ASN A 28 0.03 19.43 8.47
C ASN A 28 -0.38 20.91 8.36
N GLN A 29 0.55 21.77 7.94
CA GLN A 29 0.29 23.21 7.75
C GLN A 29 -0.67 23.52 6.59
N ASN A 30 -0.90 22.58 5.68
CA ASN A 30 -1.76 22.76 4.50
C ASN A 30 -3.11 22.06 4.65
N TYR A 31 -3.34 21.37 5.76
CA TYR A 31 -4.55 20.58 5.94
C TYR A 31 -5.83 21.45 5.90
N ASP A 32 -5.83 22.55 6.64
CA ASP A 32 -6.99 23.46 6.68
C ASP A 32 -7.27 24.08 5.30
N CYS A 33 -6.21 24.49 4.58
CA CYS A 33 -6.36 25.00 3.21
C CYS A 33 -6.90 23.93 2.26
N THR A 34 -6.54 22.67 2.47
CA THR A 34 -7.08 21.57 1.65
C THR A 34 -8.55 21.38 1.91
N ILE A 35 -8.98 21.44 3.17
CA ILE A 35 -10.40 21.37 3.53
C ILE A 35 -11.19 22.51 2.89
N GLU A 36 -10.66 23.74 2.90
CA GLU A 36 -11.28 24.90 2.24
C GLU A 36 -11.47 24.69 0.73
N LEU A 37 -10.57 23.96 0.05
CA LEU A 37 -10.72 23.62 -1.37
C LEU A 37 -11.86 22.63 -1.62
N LEU A 38 -12.19 21.79 -0.65
CA LEU A 38 -13.23 20.77 -0.75
C LEU A 38 -14.63 21.29 -0.37
N GLU A 39 -14.71 22.35 0.43
CA GLU A 39 -15.98 22.93 0.86
C GLU A 39 -16.95 23.28 -0.29
N PRO A 40 -16.49 23.92 -1.38
CA PRO A 40 -17.39 24.21 -2.51
C PRO A 40 -17.97 22.98 -3.20
N LEU A 41 -17.32 21.83 -3.04
CA LEU A 41 -17.77 20.55 -3.57
C LEU A 41 -18.66 19.80 -2.57
N GLU A 42 -18.82 20.31 -1.36
CA GLU A 42 -19.56 19.68 -0.24
C GLU A 42 -19.03 18.27 0.11
N ILE A 43 -17.71 18.08 0.05
CA ILE A 43 -16.98 16.84 0.39
C ILE A 43 -15.86 17.14 1.38
N GLY A 44 -15.24 16.08 1.94
CA GLY A 44 -14.14 16.19 2.89
C GLY A 44 -14.55 15.95 4.34
N ASP A 45 -15.72 15.37 4.57
CA ASP A 45 -16.13 14.93 5.91
C ASP A 45 -15.21 13.81 6.40
N THR A 46 -14.78 13.87 7.65
CA THR A 46 -13.86 12.88 8.24
C THR A 46 -14.52 11.52 8.54
N LEU A 47 -15.86 11.48 8.58
CA LEU A 47 -16.62 10.28 8.93
C LEU A 47 -17.36 9.67 7.73
N ARG A 48 -17.49 10.40 6.65
CA ARG A 48 -18.22 9.97 5.46
C ARG A 48 -17.27 9.76 4.30
N GLN A 49 -17.40 8.64 3.62
CA GLN A 49 -16.70 8.38 2.36
C GLN A 49 -17.39 9.16 1.22
N ASP A 50 -17.19 10.46 1.20
CA ASP A 50 -17.86 11.39 0.29
C ASP A 50 -16.99 11.89 -0.88
N CYS A 51 -15.70 11.55 -0.86
CA CYS A 51 -14.77 11.89 -1.94
C CYS A 51 -14.79 10.79 -3.01
N GLN A 52 -15.36 11.11 -4.17
CA GLN A 52 -15.26 10.26 -5.37
C GLN A 52 -13.86 10.41 -5.97
N VAL A 53 -13.15 9.31 -6.16
CA VAL A 53 -11.86 9.29 -6.86
C VAL A 53 -12.11 9.20 -8.36
N ASP A 54 -11.93 10.28 -9.08
CA ASP A 54 -12.14 10.31 -10.55
C ASP A 54 -10.88 9.92 -11.31
N GLU A 55 -9.73 10.41 -10.85
CA GLU A 55 -8.42 10.10 -11.41
C GLU A 55 -7.40 9.93 -10.26
N LEU A 56 -6.37 9.13 -10.51
CA LEU A 56 -5.30 8.89 -9.55
C LEU A 56 -3.98 8.76 -10.30
N ASP A 57 -2.97 9.50 -9.84
CA ASP A 57 -1.59 9.39 -10.30
C ASP A 57 -0.68 9.02 -9.13
N SER A 58 0.08 7.95 -9.29
CA SER A 58 0.99 7.44 -8.28
C SER A 58 2.02 6.51 -8.89
N PHE A 59 3.21 6.45 -8.30
CA PHE A 59 4.15 5.36 -8.55
C PHE A 59 3.52 3.98 -8.26
N TYR A 60 2.65 3.91 -7.27
CA TYR A 60 1.91 2.71 -6.91
C TYR A 60 0.72 2.50 -7.84
N THR A 61 0.96 1.98 -9.03
CA THR A 61 -0.09 1.83 -10.08
C THR A 61 -1.21 0.88 -9.68
N VAL A 62 -0.99 -0.01 -8.72
CA VAL A 62 -2.04 -0.87 -8.15
C VAL A 62 -3.18 -0.05 -7.52
N LEU A 63 -2.91 1.20 -7.11
CA LEU A 63 -3.90 2.12 -6.55
C LEU A 63 -4.93 2.60 -7.58
N ASN A 64 -4.70 2.38 -8.87
CA ASN A 64 -5.70 2.66 -9.90
C ASN A 64 -7.02 1.90 -9.67
N ALA A 65 -6.99 0.82 -8.89
CA ALA A 65 -8.19 0.13 -8.44
C ALA A 65 -9.14 1.00 -7.59
N LEU A 66 -8.64 2.10 -7.03
CA LEU A 66 -9.45 3.07 -6.27
C LEU A 66 -10.26 4.02 -7.16
N ILE A 67 -9.91 4.15 -8.45
CA ILE A 67 -10.65 5.02 -9.38
C ILE A 67 -12.10 4.54 -9.48
N GLY A 68 -13.03 5.46 -9.30
CA GLY A 68 -14.46 5.18 -9.26
C GLY A 68 -15.00 4.80 -7.87
N THR A 69 -14.17 4.71 -6.86
CA THR A 69 -14.59 4.45 -5.48
C THR A 69 -14.78 5.74 -4.69
N GLN A 70 -15.49 5.65 -3.57
CA GLN A 70 -15.65 6.74 -2.62
C GLN A 70 -14.82 6.47 -1.36
N VAL A 71 -14.06 7.48 -0.94
CA VAL A 71 -13.13 7.40 0.19
C VAL A 71 -13.24 8.65 1.05
N THR A 72 -12.64 8.64 2.23
CA THR A 72 -12.41 9.88 2.97
C THR A 72 -11.08 10.50 2.57
N LEU A 73 -10.96 11.82 2.75
CA LEU A 73 -9.69 12.52 2.55
C LEU A 73 -8.59 11.92 3.43
N ASP A 74 -8.92 11.64 4.69
CA ASP A 74 -7.97 11.11 5.67
C ASP A 74 -7.50 9.68 5.32
N GLU A 75 -8.34 8.87 4.68
CA GLU A 75 -7.92 7.54 4.18
C GLU A 75 -6.84 7.65 3.11
N LEU A 76 -6.99 8.57 2.16
CA LEU A 76 -5.95 8.80 1.14
C LEU A 76 -4.67 9.35 1.75
N ASP A 77 -4.79 10.29 2.68
CA ASP A 77 -3.63 10.88 3.36
C ASP A 77 -2.87 9.84 4.18
N TYR A 78 -3.59 9.02 4.93
CA TYR A 78 -3.01 7.95 5.74
C TYR A 78 -2.31 6.90 4.86
N LEU A 79 -2.97 6.44 3.80
CA LEU A 79 -2.37 5.49 2.86
C LEU A 79 -1.09 6.06 2.23
N ALA A 80 -1.12 7.32 1.79
CA ALA A 80 0.04 7.99 1.22
C ALA A 80 1.21 8.06 2.21
N LYS A 81 0.95 8.40 3.47
CA LYS A 81 1.97 8.41 4.53
C LYS A 81 2.58 7.04 4.77
N ARG A 82 1.77 5.99 4.77
CA ARG A 82 2.27 4.61 4.89
C ARG A 82 3.20 4.26 3.73
N LEU A 83 2.75 4.51 2.51
CA LEU A 83 3.49 4.18 1.29
C LEU A 83 4.77 5.02 1.13
N ASP A 84 4.78 6.26 1.63
CA ASP A 84 5.96 7.13 1.61
C ASP A 84 7.14 6.55 2.43
N SER A 85 6.83 5.76 3.44
CA SER A 85 7.83 5.10 4.28
C SER A 85 8.40 3.80 3.71
N PHE A 86 7.86 3.30 2.60
CA PHE A 86 8.26 2.02 2.03
C PHE A 86 9.55 2.12 1.22
N ASP A 87 10.41 1.13 1.37
CA ASP A 87 11.51 0.90 0.45
C ASP A 87 11.04 0.17 -0.83
N ASP A 88 11.95 -0.05 -1.79
CA ASP A 88 11.62 -0.70 -3.06
C ASP A 88 11.10 -2.13 -2.86
N GLY A 89 11.62 -2.85 -1.87
CA GLY A 89 11.19 -4.21 -1.54
C GLY A 89 9.77 -4.24 -0.99
N GLU A 90 9.46 -3.35 -0.05
CA GLU A 90 8.12 -3.20 0.53
C GLU A 90 7.12 -2.71 -0.52
N ALA A 91 7.54 -1.80 -1.41
CA ALA A 91 6.71 -1.35 -2.52
C ALA A 91 6.32 -2.51 -3.45
N ALA A 92 7.24 -3.40 -3.79
CA ALA A 92 6.97 -4.58 -4.59
C ALA A 92 6.06 -5.57 -3.85
N GLN A 93 6.29 -5.80 -2.56
CA GLN A 93 5.44 -6.65 -1.72
C GLN A 93 4.01 -6.13 -1.66
N PHE A 94 3.84 -4.83 -1.41
CA PHE A 94 2.53 -4.19 -1.37
C PHE A 94 1.79 -4.31 -2.71
N GLN A 95 2.42 -3.91 -3.80
CA GLN A 95 1.78 -3.93 -5.12
C GLN A 95 1.51 -5.35 -5.63
N GLY A 96 2.47 -6.25 -5.46
CA GLY A 96 2.31 -7.65 -5.84
C GLY A 96 1.17 -8.32 -5.09
N MET A 97 1.07 -8.09 -3.78
CA MET A 97 0.00 -8.68 -2.96
C MET A 97 -1.35 -8.02 -3.21
N ALA A 98 -1.42 -6.70 -3.38
CA ALA A 98 -2.67 -6.04 -3.75
C ALA A 98 -3.23 -6.57 -5.07
N HIS A 99 -2.38 -6.79 -6.06
CA HIS A 99 -2.77 -7.38 -7.34
C HIS A 99 -3.23 -8.84 -7.17
N LYS A 100 -2.43 -9.66 -6.51
CA LYS A 100 -2.76 -11.08 -6.26
C LYS A 100 -4.10 -11.25 -5.57
N LEU A 101 -4.38 -10.43 -4.54
CA LEU A 101 -5.61 -10.50 -3.76
C LEU A 101 -6.78 -9.75 -4.42
N GLY A 102 -6.54 -9.01 -5.51
CA GLY A 102 -7.57 -8.24 -6.21
C GLY A 102 -8.19 -7.14 -5.36
N LEU A 103 -7.38 -6.47 -4.53
CA LEU A 103 -7.88 -5.45 -3.62
C LEU A 103 -8.27 -4.17 -4.38
N SER A 104 -9.46 -3.67 -4.10
CA SER A 104 -10.01 -2.45 -4.71
C SER A 104 -10.60 -1.48 -3.70
N LYS A 105 -10.61 -1.83 -2.42
CA LYS A 105 -11.13 -0.98 -1.35
C LYS A 105 -9.99 -0.35 -0.57
N ILE A 106 -10.08 0.94 -0.30
CA ILE A 106 -9.03 1.67 0.44
C ILE A 106 -8.75 1.08 1.81
N LYS A 107 -9.78 0.62 2.51
CA LYS A 107 -9.63 -0.05 3.80
C LYS A 107 -8.71 -1.26 3.73
N ASP A 108 -8.90 -2.11 2.72
CA ASP A 108 -8.09 -3.31 2.53
C ASP A 108 -6.65 -2.97 2.13
N LEU A 109 -6.46 -1.94 1.31
CA LEU A 109 -5.14 -1.44 0.93
C LEU A 109 -4.39 -0.86 2.13
N ILE A 110 -5.07 -0.10 3.00
CA ILE A 110 -4.49 0.38 4.25
C ILE A 110 -4.05 -0.80 5.13
N ASN A 111 -4.91 -1.80 5.32
CA ASN A 111 -4.58 -2.98 6.12
C ASN A 111 -3.42 -3.77 5.52
N LEU A 112 -3.33 -3.86 4.20
CA LEU A 112 -2.22 -4.54 3.52
C LEU A 112 -0.87 -3.88 3.83
N THR A 113 -0.80 -2.58 4.04
CA THR A 113 0.46 -1.89 4.38
C THR A 113 1.11 -2.40 5.67
N PHE A 114 0.36 -3.07 6.54
CA PHE A 114 0.83 -3.60 7.82
C PHE A 114 1.27 -5.07 7.78
N CYS A 115 0.97 -5.79 6.71
CA CYS A 115 1.26 -7.22 6.63
C CYS A 115 1.96 -7.66 5.34
N CYS A 116 2.06 -6.81 4.33
CA CYS A 116 2.67 -7.17 3.04
C CYS A 116 4.14 -7.58 3.16
N GLN A 117 4.84 -7.17 4.22
CA GLN A 117 6.23 -7.53 4.50
C GLN A 117 6.43 -9.03 4.78
N LYS A 118 5.37 -9.75 5.12
CA LYS A 118 5.38 -11.22 5.28
C LYS A 118 5.39 -11.97 3.94
N ALA A 119 4.95 -11.33 2.88
CA ALA A 119 4.95 -11.89 1.54
C ALA A 119 6.34 -11.82 0.90
N THR A 120 6.59 -12.67 -0.08
CA THR A 120 7.80 -12.60 -0.91
C THR A 120 7.39 -12.28 -2.32
N VAL A 121 7.92 -11.18 -2.87
CA VAL A 121 7.70 -10.78 -4.26
C VAL A 121 9.06 -10.71 -4.97
N ILE A 122 9.25 -11.61 -5.92
CA ILE A 122 10.52 -11.71 -6.67
C ILE A 122 10.41 -10.86 -7.92
N THR A 123 11.22 -9.80 -7.97
CA THR A 123 11.30 -8.88 -9.11
C THR A 123 12.48 -9.19 -10.04
N ASP A 124 13.51 -9.84 -9.52
CA ASP A 124 14.74 -10.20 -10.23
C ASP A 124 15.23 -11.57 -9.75
N PHE A 125 15.36 -12.52 -10.67
CA PHE A 125 15.81 -13.90 -10.41
C PHE A 125 17.32 -14.09 -10.56
N SER A 126 18.10 -13.04 -10.76
CA SER A 126 19.54 -13.13 -11.02
C SER A 126 20.36 -13.54 -9.80
N ASP A 127 19.89 -13.27 -8.59
CA ASP A 127 20.56 -13.56 -7.32
C ASP A 127 19.70 -14.45 -6.42
N LEU A 128 19.82 -15.76 -6.60
CA LEU A 128 19.04 -16.75 -5.84
C LEU A 128 19.40 -16.75 -4.33
N GLU A 129 20.65 -16.51 -4.00
CA GLU A 129 21.10 -16.43 -2.60
C GLU A 129 20.38 -15.30 -1.87
N LYS A 130 20.30 -14.13 -2.49
CA LYS A 130 19.57 -12.98 -1.97
C LYS A 130 18.07 -13.28 -1.81
N ILE A 131 17.45 -13.86 -2.83
CA ILE A 131 16.03 -14.25 -2.80
C ILE A 131 15.74 -15.18 -1.62
N GLY A 132 16.55 -16.20 -1.43
CA GLY A 132 16.34 -17.14 -0.33
C GLY A 132 16.49 -16.51 1.05
N ARG A 133 17.45 -15.60 1.22
CA ARG A 133 17.64 -14.83 2.46
C ARG A 133 16.47 -13.90 2.72
N GLU A 134 16.02 -13.15 1.75
CA GLU A 134 14.85 -12.27 1.86
C GLU A 134 13.58 -13.06 2.17
N HIS A 135 13.37 -14.19 1.52
CA HIS A 135 12.24 -15.07 1.80
C HIS A 135 12.27 -15.57 3.26
N TYR A 136 13.40 -16.02 3.74
CA TYR A 136 13.56 -16.44 5.13
C TYR A 136 13.25 -15.31 6.12
N MET A 137 13.75 -14.10 5.84
CA MET A 137 13.45 -12.92 6.64
C MET A 137 11.95 -12.60 6.66
N ASN A 138 11.28 -12.65 5.51
CA ASN A 138 9.85 -12.37 5.40
C ASN A 138 9.01 -13.37 6.21
N LEU A 139 9.38 -14.66 6.18
CA LEU A 139 8.73 -15.70 6.98
C LEU A 139 8.86 -15.47 8.49
N ASN A 140 9.91 -14.78 8.90
CA ASN A 140 10.21 -14.47 10.31
C ASN A 140 9.85 -13.02 10.69
N GLY A 141 8.96 -12.40 9.94
CA GLY A 141 8.46 -11.04 10.24
C GLY A 141 9.48 -9.92 10.07
N GLY A 142 10.46 -10.12 9.18
CA GLY A 142 11.53 -9.16 8.91
C GLY A 142 12.72 -9.23 9.87
N CYS A 143 12.71 -10.15 10.84
CA CYS A 143 13.77 -10.33 11.82
C CYS A 143 14.27 -11.77 11.81
N ALA A 144 15.57 -11.97 11.64
CA ALA A 144 16.21 -13.27 11.81
C ALA A 144 17.51 -13.10 12.58
N ARG A 145 17.89 -14.13 13.35
CA ARG A 145 19.17 -14.11 14.05
C ARG A 145 20.30 -14.24 13.01
N THR A 146 21.40 -13.53 13.27
CA THR A 146 22.58 -13.57 12.39
C THR A 146 23.08 -14.99 12.18
N GLU A 147 23.09 -15.80 13.25
CA GLU A 147 23.50 -17.21 13.21
C GLU A 147 22.64 -18.05 12.27
N ASP A 148 21.33 -17.82 12.26
CA ASP A 148 20.39 -18.54 11.39
C ASP A 148 20.62 -18.15 9.91
N LEU A 149 20.88 -16.88 9.65
CA LEU A 149 21.17 -16.38 8.31
C LEU A 149 22.54 -16.88 7.80
N GLU A 150 23.54 -16.99 8.66
CA GLU A 150 24.86 -17.53 8.30
C GLU A 150 24.80 -19.03 7.98
N ALA A 151 23.92 -19.75 8.67
CA ALA A 151 23.72 -21.19 8.46
C ALA A 151 22.79 -21.51 7.28
N LEU A 152 22.09 -20.51 6.73
CA LEU A 152 21.10 -20.69 5.67
C LEU A 152 21.77 -20.87 4.32
N ASP A 153 21.38 -21.92 3.58
CA ASP A 153 21.62 -22.00 2.13
C ASP A 153 20.49 -21.22 1.40
N GLY A 154 20.79 -19.97 1.07
CA GLY A 154 19.82 -19.08 0.43
C GLY A 154 19.43 -19.56 -0.97
N THR A 155 20.38 -20.13 -1.73
CA THR A 155 20.12 -20.67 -3.06
C THR A 155 19.17 -21.85 -3.01
N GLU A 156 19.38 -22.80 -2.10
CA GLU A 156 18.46 -23.93 -1.90
C GLU A 156 17.08 -23.45 -1.45
N THR A 157 17.04 -22.49 -0.52
CA THR A 157 15.79 -21.88 -0.05
C THR A 157 15.01 -21.23 -1.19
N ALA A 158 15.69 -20.52 -2.08
CA ALA A 158 15.06 -19.93 -3.27
C ALA A 158 14.50 -20.99 -4.23
N TYR A 159 15.24 -22.05 -4.49
CA TYR A 159 14.74 -23.15 -5.32
C TYR A 159 13.51 -23.82 -4.74
N LEU A 160 13.48 -24.08 -3.43
CA LEU A 160 12.32 -24.66 -2.77
C LEU A 160 11.09 -23.77 -2.88
N LEU A 161 11.28 -22.45 -2.79
CA LEU A 161 10.20 -21.47 -2.99
C LEU A 161 9.66 -21.51 -4.43
N ILE A 162 10.56 -21.42 -5.41
CA ILE A 162 10.21 -21.39 -6.84
C ILE A 162 9.53 -22.70 -7.24
N ASP A 163 10.11 -23.83 -6.85
CA ASP A 163 9.60 -25.16 -7.18
C ASP A 163 8.28 -25.51 -6.47
N SER A 164 7.90 -24.76 -5.43
CA SER A 164 6.60 -24.93 -4.76
C SER A 164 5.42 -24.69 -5.70
N GLY A 165 5.62 -23.93 -6.77
CA GLY A 165 4.55 -23.56 -7.71
C GLY A 165 3.48 -22.64 -7.12
N ALA A 166 3.68 -22.10 -5.91
CA ALA A 166 2.72 -21.25 -5.21
C ALA A 166 2.76 -19.78 -5.66
N GLY A 167 3.71 -19.41 -6.53
CA GLY A 167 3.88 -18.05 -7.03
C GLY A 167 2.77 -17.63 -7.98
N THR A 168 2.33 -16.39 -7.85
CA THR A 168 1.42 -15.73 -8.77
C THR A 168 2.17 -14.67 -9.56
N VAL A 169 2.14 -14.75 -10.89
CA VAL A 169 2.75 -13.72 -11.76
C VAL A 169 1.88 -12.47 -11.72
N THR A 170 2.51 -11.36 -11.39
CA THR A 170 1.88 -10.04 -11.36
C THR A 170 2.71 -9.05 -12.16
N PRO A 171 2.17 -7.87 -12.53
CA PRO A 171 2.96 -6.81 -13.15
C PRO A 171 4.13 -6.31 -12.28
N TYR A 172 4.14 -6.64 -10.99
CA TYR A 172 5.10 -6.17 -9.99
C TYR A 172 6.12 -7.24 -9.58
N GLY A 173 6.03 -8.43 -10.14
CA GLY A 173 6.87 -9.59 -9.85
C GLY A 173 6.07 -10.84 -9.54
N VAL A 174 6.76 -11.93 -9.21
CA VAL A 174 6.12 -13.19 -8.81
C VAL A 174 5.85 -13.15 -7.31
N ALA A 175 4.57 -13.16 -6.93
CA ALA A 175 4.12 -13.00 -5.55
C ALA A 175 3.81 -14.35 -4.88
N TYR A 176 4.40 -14.55 -3.70
CA TYR A 176 4.16 -15.68 -2.80
C TYR A 176 3.59 -15.11 -1.50
N ASP A 177 2.38 -15.54 -1.11
CA ASP A 177 1.70 -14.97 0.06
C ASP A 177 2.27 -15.44 1.40
N ASN A 178 3.02 -16.54 1.42
CA ASN A 178 3.62 -17.11 2.64
C ASN A 178 2.61 -17.29 3.77
N SER A 179 1.35 -17.62 3.44
CA SER A 179 0.24 -17.69 4.38
C SER A 179 -0.06 -16.36 5.12
N MET A 180 0.31 -15.24 4.51
CA MET A 180 -0.04 -13.90 4.99
C MET A 180 -1.55 -13.76 5.10
N LYS A 181 -2.03 -13.20 6.22
CA LYS A 181 -3.43 -12.88 6.42
C LYS A 181 -3.62 -11.37 6.51
N LEU A 182 -4.62 -10.88 5.78
CA LEU A 182 -5.02 -9.49 5.86
C LEU A 182 -5.77 -9.25 7.18
N GLU A 183 -5.11 -8.59 8.13
CA GLU A 183 -5.69 -8.28 9.43
C GLU A 183 -6.46 -6.95 9.37
N PRO A 184 -7.67 -6.88 9.97
CA PRO A 184 -8.49 -5.67 9.95
C PRO A 184 -8.06 -4.66 11.03
N LEU A 185 -6.81 -4.18 10.97
CA LEU A 185 -6.27 -3.20 11.90
C LEU A 185 -6.95 -1.82 11.76
N TYR A 186 -7.27 -1.45 10.54
CA TYR A 186 -8.13 -0.31 10.23
C TYR A 186 -9.55 -0.81 9.94
N ASN A 187 -10.51 -0.35 10.71
CA ASN A 187 -11.90 -0.78 10.65
C ASN A 187 -12.85 0.18 9.90
N GLY A 188 -12.29 1.22 9.28
CA GLY A 188 -13.06 2.28 8.61
C GLY A 188 -13.36 3.50 9.50
N ARG A 189 -12.89 3.55 10.74
CA ARG A 189 -13.15 4.65 11.69
C ARG A 189 -11.90 5.17 12.38
N GLN A 190 -11.02 4.30 12.82
CA GLN A 190 -9.84 4.66 13.60
C GLN A 190 -8.59 4.11 12.96
N PHE A 191 -7.64 4.99 12.62
CA PHE A 191 -6.35 4.61 12.09
C PHE A 191 -5.44 4.06 13.19
N PRO A 192 -4.63 3.02 12.89
CA PRO A 192 -3.60 2.55 13.80
C PRO A 192 -2.57 3.65 14.12
N GLU A 193 -2.16 3.76 15.37
CA GLU A 193 -1.33 4.87 15.89
C GLU A 193 0.15 4.81 15.47
N TYR A 194 0.61 3.76 14.82
CA TYR A 194 2.03 3.51 14.50
C TYR A 194 2.75 4.57 13.67
N LEU A 195 2.03 5.54 13.11
CA LEU A 195 2.62 6.55 12.22
C LEU A 195 2.94 7.87 12.89
N TYR A 196 2.51 8.08 14.12
CA TYR A 196 2.65 9.38 14.77
C TYR A 196 3.91 9.52 15.62
N ASP A 197 4.67 8.44 15.82
CA ASP A 197 5.88 8.43 16.67
C ASP A 197 7.18 8.78 15.94
N ASN A 198 7.16 9.15 14.68
CA ASN A 198 8.33 9.49 13.88
C ASN A 198 8.24 10.89 13.25
N SER A 199 7.75 11.84 14.01
CA SER A 199 7.86 13.26 13.61
C SER A 199 8.97 13.96 14.39
#